data_4a2fd83bfc3b2b3c8c8867f9fbdf2e4c
#
_entry.id   4a2fd83bfc3b2b3c8c8867f9fbdf2e4c
#
_cell.length_a   1.000
_cell.length_b   1.000
_cell.length_c   1.000
_cell.angle_alpha   90.00
_cell.angle_beta   90.00
_cell.angle_gamma   90.00
#
_symmetry.space_group_name_H-M   'P 1'
#
loop_
_entity.id
_entity.type
_entity.pdbx_description
1 polymer ?
#
loop_
_entity_poly.entity_id
_entity_poly.type
_entity_poly.pdbx_seq_one_letter_code
_entity_poly.pdbx_strand_id
1 'polypeptide(L)'
;MVQANDVQRGQRAAWLLAIIVLWALGLCTHVPVGAAEKKPERDSQRVIIAYSSISGNMAPLWITYERGFFRKYGLNVELVLVEGGSKAAQSLATGQVSFAQMAGAGVIQTNLKGADVVMIAGILNTMTYQLIVDKDIQRPEQLKGKALAVSRFGSSSDYAIRFILDKYRLIPEKDVRILEIGTQPDRFAALTKGTVQGVLLEPPQSLEAKKLGFHVLANLKMLGLEYQHTGLATTRALIESQPDLISNVLKAYVEGIHYYKTERKQSLAILAKYLKTSNAEALNEIYEDVGRALVPTKPYPTLKGIGTMLQEIAGTIPDARKVRPEQLVDLRFIKELDASGFIDQLYKAKPVVIAEKPQRLPDQPVSYVVKAGDTLSHLAEWFYGSALKWGRIYEANRKVIINPDYIYVGQQIIVPAAT
;
A
#
# COMPACT_ATOMS: atom_id res chain seq x y z
N MET A 1 26.78 -74.62 0.68
CA MET A 1 27.79 -74.88 1.71
C MET A 1 27.48 -73.93 2.84
N VAL A 2 26.76 -74.42 3.79
CA VAL A 2 27.25 -75.00 5.05
C VAL A 2 27.57 -73.84 6.00
N GLN A 3 26.72 -73.62 6.91
CA GLN A 3 26.49 -74.02 8.31
C GLN A 3 26.87 -72.86 9.22
N ALA A 4 26.00 -72.40 10.00
CA ALA A 4 25.33 -73.00 11.19
C ALA A 4 26.05 -72.67 12.50
N ASN A 5 25.20 -72.36 13.36
CA ASN A 5 25.12 -72.75 14.78
C ASN A 5 25.58 -71.65 15.75
N ASP A 6 24.77 -71.34 16.60
CA ASP A 6 23.94 -71.93 17.64
C ASP A 6 24.45 -71.56 19.02
N VAL A 7 23.48 -71.09 19.84
CA VAL A 7 23.16 -71.61 21.19
C VAL A 7 24.03 -71.11 22.36
N GLN A 8 23.59 -70.50 23.33
CA GLN A 8 22.86 -70.90 24.56
C GLN A 8 22.79 -69.73 25.55
N ARG A 9 21.65 -69.38 26.02
CA ARG A 9 20.94 -69.85 27.19
C ARG A 9 21.68 -69.77 28.52
N GLY A 10 21.04 -69.12 29.43
CA GLY A 10 20.94 -69.60 30.82
C GLY A 10 21.20 -68.46 31.82
N GLN A 11 20.28 -68.07 32.48
CA GLN A 11 19.54 -68.49 33.63
C GLN A 11 19.89 -67.74 34.94
N ARG A 12 18.83 -67.22 35.53
CA ARG A 12 18.39 -67.23 36.92
C ARG A 12 19.04 -66.22 37.82
N ALA A 13 18.31 -65.49 38.42
CA ALA A 13 17.20 -65.50 39.35
C ALA A 13 17.63 -64.97 40.73
N ALA A 14 16.84 -64.04 41.17
CA ALA A 14 16.35 -63.83 42.52
C ALA A 14 17.38 -63.70 43.66
N TRP A 15 17.19 -62.67 44.43
CA TRP A 15 16.94 -62.76 45.86
C TRP A 15 16.27 -61.51 46.41
N LEU A 16 15.28 -61.72 47.16
CA LEU A 16 14.26 -60.97 47.80
C LEU A 16 14.74 -60.34 49.14
N LEU A 17 13.89 -59.36 49.56
CA LEU A 17 13.53 -59.02 50.95
C LEU A 17 14.36 -57.95 51.66
N ALA A 18 13.79 -56.85 51.81
CA ALA A 18 13.12 -56.23 52.95
C ALA A 18 14.03 -55.75 54.10
N ILE A 19 13.94 -54.49 54.42
CA ILE A 19 13.76 -54.03 55.82
C ILE A 19 13.02 -52.69 55.81
N ILE A 20 11.84 -52.64 56.41
CA ILE A 20 11.07 -51.50 56.84
C ILE A 20 11.65 -50.97 58.14
N VAL A 21 11.94 -49.67 58.27
CA VAL A 21 11.81 -48.98 59.57
C VAL A 21 11.44 -47.52 59.34
N LEU A 22 10.35 -47.12 59.93
CA LEU A 22 9.80 -45.77 60.08
C LEU A 22 10.81 -44.81 60.72
N TRP A 23 10.76 -43.57 60.28
CA TRP A 23 10.72 -42.41 61.16
C TRP A 23 9.86 -41.34 60.59
N ALA A 24 8.76 -41.04 61.26
CA ALA A 24 7.87 -39.94 61.05
C ALA A 24 8.42 -38.66 61.69
N LEU A 25 7.98 -37.51 61.17
CA LEU A 25 7.93 -36.19 61.77
C LEU A 25 8.79 -35.15 61.06
N GLY A 26 8.09 -34.26 60.37
CA GLY A 26 8.63 -33.01 59.84
C GLY A 26 7.72 -32.42 58.77
N LEU A 27 6.48 -32.03 59.15
CA LEU A 27 5.64 -31.19 58.32
C LEU A 27 6.38 -29.86 58.03
N CYS A 28 6.73 -29.64 56.78
CA CYS A 28 6.80 -28.30 56.20
C CYS A 28 6.20 -28.38 54.81
N THR A 29 4.95 -27.97 54.72
CA THR A 29 4.22 -27.78 53.49
C THR A 29 4.83 -26.61 52.72
N HIS A 30 5.76 -26.91 51.83
CA HIS A 30 6.10 -25.97 50.75
C HIS A 30 5.06 -26.15 49.65
N VAL A 31 4.08 -25.24 49.61
CA VAL A 31 3.22 -25.05 48.48
C VAL A 31 4.15 -24.58 47.33
N PRO A 32 4.25 -25.30 46.21
CA PRO A 32 4.94 -24.76 45.07
C PRO A 32 4.08 -23.59 44.57
N VAL A 33 4.62 -22.38 44.69
CA VAL A 33 4.12 -21.20 44.00
C VAL A 33 3.95 -21.56 42.52
N GLY A 34 2.73 -21.47 42.06
CA GLY A 34 2.33 -21.89 40.73
C GLY A 34 3.30 -21.40 39.67
N ALA A 35 3.91 -22.33 38.97
CA ALA A 35 4.45 -22.08 37.66
C ALA A 35 3.28 -21.55 36.81
N ALA A 36 3.36 -20.29 36.45
CA ALA A 36 2.44 -19.73 35.49
C ALA A 36 2.52 -20.63 34.24
N GLU A 37 1.45 -21.39 33.99
CA GLU A 37 1.29 -22.11 32.73
C GLU A 37 1.52 -21.10 31.63
N LYS A 38 2.67 -21.17 30.95
CA LYS A 38 2.84 -20.57 29.65
C LYS A 38 1.70 -21.11 28.80
N LYS A 39 0.68 -20.26 28.54
CA LYS A 39 -0.32 -20.55 27.49
C LYS A 39 0.45 -21.09 26.29
N PRO A 40 0.06 -22.23 25.72
CA PRO A 40 0.72 -22.74 24.53
C PRO A 40 0.73 -21.63 23.52
N GLU A 41 1.90 -21.27 23.03
CA GLU A 41 2.09 -20.38 21.90
C GLU A 41 1.25 -21.01 20.79
N ARG A 42 0.10 -20.40 20.50
CA ARG A 42 -0.74 -20.83 19.36
C ARG A 42 0.21 -20.86 18.18
N ASP A 43 0.32 -22.00 17.54
CA ASP A 43 1.08 -22.19 16.32
C ASP A 43 0.57 -21.12 15.33
N SER A 44 1.29 -19.99 15.29
CA SER A 44 0.82 -18.80 14.58
C SER A 44 0.97 -19.12 13.10
N GLN A 45 -0.16 -19.29 12.42
CA GLN A 45 -0.22 -19.58 11.00
C GLN A 45 0.70 -18.62 10.24
N ARG A 46 1.65 -19.18 9.49
CA ARG A 46 2.54 -18.41 8.62
C ARG A 46 1.71 -17.77 7.50
N VAL A 47 1.75 -16.46 7.42
CA VAL A 47 1.04 -15.65 6.42
C VAL A 47 2.06 -14.95 5.53
N ILE A 48 2.07 -15.27 4.25
CA ILE A 48 2.97 -14.62 3.29
C ILE A 48 2.21 -13.46 2.64
N ILE A 49 2.78 -12.25 2.76
CA ILE A 49 2.23 -11.04 2.14
C ILE A 49 3.23 -10.50 1.12
N ALA A 50 2.83 -10.44 -0.14
CA ALA A 50 3.64 -9.85 -1.20
C ALA A 50 3.48 -8.32 -1.24
N TYR A 51 4.55 -7.64 -1.70
CA TYR A 51 4.48 -6.25 -2.14
C TYR A 51 5.10 -6.12 -3.54
N SER A 52 4.48 -5.30 -4.39
CA SER A 52 4.75 -5.35 -5.83
C SER A 52 5.82 -4.38 -6.34
N SER A 53 6.38 -3.54 -5.46
CA SER A 53 7.40 -2.55 -5.86
C SER A 53 8.24 -2.08 -4.68
N ILE A 54 9.40 -1.49 -4.99
CA ILE A 54 10.20 -0.72 -4.02
C ILE A 54 9.88 0.75 -4.26
N SER A 55 8.81 1.24 -3.63
CA SER A 55 8.38 2.65 -3.67
C SER A 55 7.65 3.04 -2.39
N GLY A 56 7.54 4.33 -2.12
CA GLY A 56 6.82 4.86 -0.96
C GLY A 56 5.36 4.41 -0.85
N ASN A 57 4.77 3.96 -1.95
CA ASN A 57 3.40 3.45 -2.00
C ASN A 57 3.22 2.14 -1.21
N MET A 58 4.31 1.43 -0.91
CA MET A 58 4.31 0.21 -0.10
C MET A 58 4.46 0.48 1.40
N ALA A 59 4.72 1.73 1.79
CA ALA A 59 5.00 2.11 3.17
C ALA A 59 3.98 1.64 4.21
N PRO A 60 2.65 1.70 3.98
CA PRO A 60 1.69 1.20 4.96
C PRO A 60 1.93 -0.25 5.36
N LEU A 61 2.24 -1.13 4.41
CA LEU A 61 2.56 -2.53 4.68
C LEU A 61 3.87 -2.69 5.47
N TRP A 62 4.93 -1.99 5.05
CA TRP A 62 6.22 -2.05 5.72
C TRP A 62 6.14 -1.57 7.17
N ILE A 63 5.41 -0.48 7.40
CA ILE A 63 5.19 0.09 8.74
C ILE A 63 4.37 -0.87 9.61
N THR A 64 3.30 -1.45 9.06
CA THR A 64 2.49 -2.46 9.75
C THR A 64 3.35 -3.63 10.23
N TYR A 65 4.23 -4.11 9.37
CA TYR A 65 5.15 -5.21 9.66
C TYR A 65 6.22 -4.83 10.70
N GLU A 66 6.97 -3.76 10.46
CA GLU A 66 8.09 -3.33 11.32
C GLU A 66 7.63 -2.92 12.72
N ARG A 67 6.42 -2.38 12.84
CA ARG A 67 5.85 -1.99 14.13
C ARG A 67 5.20 -3.16 14.88
N GLY A 68 5.18 -4.34 14.27
CA GLY A 68 4.68 -5.55 14.90
C GLY A 68 3.15 -5.60 15.01
N PHE A 69 2.41 -4.79 14.24
CA PHE A 69 0.95 -4.80 14.30
C PHE A 69 0.37 -6.15 13.88
N PHE A 70 0.97 -6.85 12.93
CA PHE A 70 0.55 -8.22 12.60
C PHE A 70 0.68 -9.15 13.80
N ARG A 71 1.81 -9.11 14.52
CA ARG A 71 2.00 -9.94 15.73
C ARG A 71 1.01 -9.59 16.85
N LYS A 72 0.64 -8.31 16.99
CA LYS A 72 -0.39 -7.85 17.94
C LYS A 72 -1.72 -8.59 17.71
N TYR A 73 -2.04 -8.92 16.47
CA TYR A 73 -3.26 -9.67 16.10
C TYR A 73 -3.01 -11.17 15.90
N GLY A 74 -1.92 -11.70 16.45
CA GLY A 74 -1.62 -13.15 16.44
C GLY A 74 -1.16 -13.70 15.09
N LEU A 75 -0.67 -12.83 14.19
CA LEU A 75 -0.25 -13.21 12.84
C LEU A 75 1.28 -13.29 12.74
N ASN A 76 1.79 -14.41 12.22
CA ASN A 76 3.18 -14.60 11.87
C ASN A 76 3.38 -14.29 10.38
N VAL A 77 3.67 -13.01 10.06
CA VAL A 77 3.76 -12.51 8.69
C VAL A 77 5.19 -12.56 8.18
N GLU A 78 5.34 -13.00 6.93
CA GLU A 78 6.55 -12.85 6.12
C GLU A 78 6.25 -11.92 4.94
N LEU A 79 7.11 -10.91 4.70
CA LEU A 79 7.00 -10.02 3.56
C LEU A 79 7.91 -10.48 2.42
N VAL A 80 7.37 -10.57 1.21
CA VAL A 80 8.12 -10.94 0.01
C VAL A 80 7.95 -9.91 -1.11
N LEU A 81 9.04 -9.55 -1.77
CA LEU A 81 8.99 -8.72 -2.98
C LEU A 81 8.60 -9.60 -4.18
N VAL A 82 7.50 -9.27 -4.84
CA VAL A 82 7.07 -9.87 -6.12
C VAL A 82 6.92 -8.75 -7.14
N GLU A 83 7.92 -8.56 -7.98
CA GLU A 83 8.00 -7.42 -8.88
C GLU A 83 6.85 -7.32 -9.88
N GLY A 84 6.13 -6.21 -9.83
CA GLY A 84 5.00 -5.91 -10.70
C GLY A 84 3.67 -6.49 -10.23
N GLY A 85 2.61 -5.67 -10.33
CA GLY A 85 1.28 -6.03 -9.83
C GLY A 85 0.67 -7.26 -10.51
N SER A 86 0.94 -7.48 -11.80
CA SER A 86 0.44 -8.65 -12.53
C SER A 86 1.03 -9.96 -12.00
N LYS A 87 2.34 -9.98 -11.70
CA LYS A 87 3.00 -11.15 -11.11
C LYS A 87 2.56 -11.39 -9.66
N ALA A 88 2.38 -10.31 -8.88
CA ALA A 88 1.86 -10.41 -7.52
C ALA A 88 0.42 -10.98 -7.50
N ALA A 89 -0.44 -10.56 -8.43
CA ALA A 89 -1.78 -11.11 -8.58
C ALA A 89 -1.76 -12.59 -8.97
N GLN A 90 -0.86 -12.99 -9.85
CA GLN A 90 -0.67 -14.39 -10.20
C GLN A 90 -0.22 -15.23 -9.00
N SER A 91 0.68 -14.70 -8.16
CA SER A 91 1.11 -15.39 -6.93
C SER A 91 -0.04 -15.58 -5.92
N LEU A 92 -1.01 -14.66 -5.86
CA LEU A 92 -2.26 -14.85 -5.12
C LEU A 92 -3.11 -15.96 -5.73
N ALA A 93 -3.35 -15.90 -7.03
CA ALA A 93 -4.20 -16.86 -7.74
C ALA A 93 -3.68 -18.32 -7.64
N THR A 94 -2.36 -18.48 -7.52
CA THR A 94 -1.70 -19.80 -7.37
C THR A 94 -1.50 -20.20 -5.91
N GLY A 95 -1.90 -19.39 -4.93
CA GLY A 95 -1.75 -19.67 -3.50
C GLY A 95 -0.31 -19.58 -2.98
N GLN A 96 0.63 -19.04 -3.76
CA GLN A 96 2.02 -18.82 -3.33
C GLN A 96 2.11 -17.77 -2.22
N VAL A 97 1.21 -16.80 -2.21
CA VAL A 97 1.07 -15.79 -1.16
C VAL A 97 -0.39 -15.67 -0.73
N SER A 98 -0.63 -15.30 0.52
CA SER A 98 -1.97 -15.15 1.09
C SER A 98 -2.58 -13.77 0.79
N PHE A 99 -1.73 -12.74 0.77
CA PHE A 99 -2.12 -11.35 0.48
C PHE A 99 -1.08 -10.69 -0.41
N ALA A 100 -1.49 -9.64 -1.12
CA ALA A 100 -0.55 -8.81 -1.86
C ALA A 100 -0.95 -7.33 -1.82
N GLN A 101 0.01 -6.46 -1.51
CA GLN A 101 -0.14 -5.03 -1.74
C GLN A 101 0.33 -4.71 -3.15
N MET A 102 -0.62 -4.32 -4.00
CA MET A 102 -0.38 -4.14 -5.43
C MET A 102 -1.42 -3.25 -6.09
N ALA A 103 -1.25 -2.96 -7.37
CA ALA A 103 -2.21 -2.21 -8.16
C ALA A 103 -3.45 -3.04 -8.55
N GLY A 104 -4.61 -2.39 -8.64
CA GLY A 104 -5.86 -2.99 -9.09
C GLY A 104 -5.81 -3.57 -10.52
N ALA A 105 -4.92 -3.03 -11.38
CA ALA A 105 -4.69 -3.55 -12.73
C ALA A 105 -4.34 -5.05 -12.73
N GLY A 106 -3.48 -5.48 -11.81
CA GLY A 106 -3.14 -6.89 -11.65
C GLY A 106 -4.33 -7.76 -11.27
N VAL A 107 -5.22 -7.26 -10.39
CA VAL A 107 -6.47 -7.95 -10.02
C VAL A 107 -7.36 -8.14 -11.24
N ILE A 108 -7.59 -7.05 -12.00
CA ILE A 108 -8.43 -7.09 -13.20
C ILE A 108 -7.90 -8.14 -14.20
N GLN A 109 -6.63 -8.04 -14.57
CA GLN A 109 -6.05 -8.93 -15.57
C GLN A 109 -6.05 -10.39 -15.17
N THR A 110 -5.79 -10.67 -13.89
CA THR A 110 -5.74 -12.04 -13.39
C THR A 110 -7.14 -12.65 -13.35
N ASN A 111 -8.17 -11.85 -13.00
CA ASN A 111 -9.56 -12.30 -13.02
C ASN A 111 -10.11 -12.48 -14.45
N LEU A 112 -9.68 -11.66 -15.42
CA LEU A 112 -9.99 -11.88 -16.84
C LEU A 112 -9.42 -13.20 -17.38
N LYS A 113 -8.45 -13.80 -16.69
CA LYS A 113 -7.90 -15.13 -16.98
C LYS A 113 -8.52 -16.24 -16.12
N GLY A 114 -9.61 -15.95 -15.41
CA GLY A 114 -10.38 -16.95 -14.63
C GLY A 114 -9.97 -17.10 -13.17
N ALA A 115 -9.11 -16.22 -12.62
CA ALA A 115 -8.85 -16.18 -11.19
C ALA A 115 -9.99 -15.48 -10.42
N ASP A 116 -9.94 -15.59 -9.09
CA ASP A 116 -10.91 -14.94 -8.21
C ASP A 116 -10.19 -14.14 -7.10
N VAL A 117 -9.43 -13.14 -7.53
CA VAL A 117 -8.68 -12.22 -6.68
C VAL A 117 -9.48 -10.95 -6.46
N VAL A 118 -9.56 -10.47 -5.23
CA VAL A 118 -10.30 -9.25 -4.88
C VAL A 118 -9.48 -8.31 -4.01
N MET A 119 -9.74 -7.02 -4.13
CA MET A 119 -9.19 -6.00 -3.23
C MET A 119 -10.03 -5.89 -1.97
N ILE A 120 -9.37 -5.89 -0.82
CA ILE A 120 -9.99 -5.76 0.50
C ILE A 120 -9.67 -4.44 1.19
N ALA A 121 -8.65 -3.71 0.70
CA ALA A 121 -8.35 -2.33 1.12
C ALA A 121 -7.75 -1.52 -0.02
N GLY A 122 -8.08 -0.21 -0.08
CA GLY A 122 -7.52 0.76 -1.02
C GLY A 122 -6.54 1.69 -0.32
N ILE A 123 -5.36 1.88 -0.90
CA ILE A 123 -4.27 2.66 -0.29
C ILE A 123 -4.00 3.94 -1.05
N LEU A 124 -3.90 3.86 -2.36
CA LEU A 124 -3.77 5.02 -3.23
C LEU A 124 -4.80 4.94 -4.34
N ASN A 125 -5.67 5.93 -4.36
CA ASN A 125 -6.78 6.02 -5.28
C ASN A 125 -6.48 6.98 -6.46
N THR A 126 -5.21 7.32 -6.66
CA THR A 126 -4.70 8.11 -7.79
C THR A 126 -3.29 7.65 -8.17
N MET A 127 -2.89 7.86 -9.42
CA MET A 127 -1.53 7.58 -9.87
C MET A 127 -0.55 8.66 -9.40
N THR A 128 0.61 8.23 -8.89
CA THR A 128 1.66 9.12 -8.38
C THR A 128 2.90 9.16 -9.27
N TYR A 129 2.87 8.50 -10.43
CA TYR A 129 3.98 8.43 -11.36
C TYR A 129 4.30 9.76 -12.05
N GLN A 130 5.59 9.98 -12.29
CA GLN A 130 6.12 10.95 -13.23
C GLN A 130 6.78 10.20 -14.40
N LEU A 131 6.45 10.56 -15.63
CA LEU A 131 7.19 10.11 -16.81
C LEU A 131 8.45 10.95 -16.90
N ILE A 132 9.57 10.34 -16.53
CA ILE A 132 10.90 10.92 -16.61
C ILE A 132 11.55 10.44 -17.89
N VAL A 133 12.07 11.37 -18.67
CA VAL A 133 12.67 11.10 -19.98
C VAL A 133 14.06 11.71 -20.09
N ASP A 134 14.81 11.28 -21.11
CA ASP A 134 16.09 11.87 -21.44
C ASP A 134 15.97 13.40 -21.56
N LYS A 135 17.01 14.12 -21.16
CA LYS A 135 17.09 15.59 -21.17
C LYS A 135 16.80 16.22 -22.53
N ASP A 136 17.10 15.48 -23.61
CA ASP A 136 16.90 15.97 -25.00
C ASP A 136 15.43 15.80 -25.46
N ILE A 137 14.59 15.11 -24.69
CA ILE A 137 13.17 14.91 -24.96
C ILE A 137 12.37 15.95 -24.19
N GLN A 138 11.95 17.02 -24.89
CA GLN A 138 11.21 18.15 -24.32
C GLN A 138 9.73 18.15 -24.72
N ARG A 139 9.35 17.37 -25.72
CA ARG A 139 7.99 17.29 -26.28
C ARG A 139 7.60 15.83 -26.56
N PRO A 140 6.30 15.50 -26.45
CA PRO A 140 5.81 14.14 -26.65
C PRO A 140 6.20 13.50 -28.01
N GLU A 141 6.23 14.29 -29.07
CA GLU A 141 6.52 13.79 -30.42
C GLU A 141 7.94 13.22 -30.55
N GLN A 142 8.86 13.67 -29.70
CA GLN A 142 10.26 13.19 -29.67
C GLN A 142 10.39 11.80 -29.07
N LEU A 143 9.30 11.23 -28.51
CA LEU A 143 9.26 9.83 -28.08
C LEU A 143 9.20 8.85 -29.26
N LYS A 144 8.86 9.28 -30.47
CA LYS A 144 8.83 8.41 -31.64
C LYS A 144 10.18 7.74 -31.87
N GLY A 145 10.15 6.41 -32.05
CA GLY A 145 11.35 5.58 -32.23
C GLY A 145 12.12 5.31 -30.92
N LYS A 146 11.66 5.81 -29.79
CA LYS A 146 12.30 5.62 -28.46
C LYS A 146 11.75 4.40 -27.74
N ALA A 147 12.44 4.02 -26.67
CA ALA A 147 12.03 2.95 -25.76
C ALA A 147 11.67 3.51 -24.37
N LEU A 148 10.55 3.10 -23.83
CA LEU A 148 10.12 3.38 -22.45
C LEU A 148 10.11 2.07 -21.65
N ALA A 149 10.38 2.16 -20.34
CA ALA A 149 10.38 0.99 -19.49
C ALA A 149 9.24 0.96 -18.47
N VAL A 150 8.71 -0.26 -18.30
CA VAL A 150 7.68 -0.62 -17.31
C VAL A 150 8.21 -1.72 -16.37
N SER A 151 7.50 -1.97 -15.27
CA SER A 151 7.87 -3.09 -14.39
C SER A 151 7.59 -4.43 -15.03
N ARG A 152 6.35 -4.64 -15.46
CA ARG A 152 5.85 -5.83 -16.18
C ARG A 152 4.65 -5.41 -17.03
N PHE A 153 4.41 -6.12 -18.13
CA PHE A 153 3.18 -5.91 -18.89
C PHE A 153 1.96 -6.24 -18.02
N GLY A 154 0.93 -5.40 -18.14
CA GLY A 154 -0.27 -5.48 -17.32
C GLY A 154 -0.12 -4.97 -15.89
N SER A 155 1.00 -4.37 -15.52
CA SER A 155 1.15 -3.65 -14.26
C SER A 155 0.64 -2.20 -14.36
N SER A 156 0.55 -1.51 -13.21
CA SER A 156 0.18 -0.08 -13.20
C SER A 156 1.11 0.80 -14.05
N SER A 157 2.40 0.46 -14.13
CA SER A 157 3.34 1.23 -14.96
C SER A 157 3.13 1.01 -16.45
N ASP A 158 2.72 -0.19 -16.88
CA ASP A 158 2.37 -0.47 -18.28
C ASP A 158 1.12 0.32 -18.68
N TYR A 159 0.07 0.26 -17.85
CA TYR A 159 -1.13 1.06 -18.10
C TYR A 159 -0.85 2.55 -18.12
N ALA A 160 -0.07 3.05 -17.16
CA ALA A 160 0.26 4.46 -17.10
C ALA A 160 1.02 4.94 -18.34
N ILE A 161 1.97 4.14 -18.86
CA ILE A 161 2.67 4.48 -20.10
C ILE A 161 1.71 4.47 -21.28
N ARG A 162 0.88 3.43 -21.43
CA ARG A 162 -0.11 3.35 -22.53
C ARG A 162 -1.10 4.49 -22.48
N PHE A 163 -1.60 4.84 -21.30
CA PHE A 163 -2.46 6.00 -21.10
C PHE A 163 -1.79 7.33 -21.54
N ILE A 164 -0.52 7.55 -21.14
CA ILE A 164 0.23 8.74 -21.55
C ILE A 164 0.42 8.78 -23.08
N LEU A 165 0.81 7.65 -23.67
CA LEU A 165 1.01 7.54 -25.12
C LEU A 165 -0.28 7.81 -25.89
N ASP A 166 -1.43 7.29 -25.42
CA ASP A 166 -2.74 7.59 -26.00
C ASP A 166 -3.05 9.10 -25.98
N LYS A 167 -2.84 9.75 -24.81
CA LYS A 167 -3.01 11.22 -24.70
C LYS A 167 -2.10 12.00 -25.65
N TYR A 168 -0.93 11.47 -25.92
CA TYR A 168 0.02 12.06 -26.88
C TYR A 168 -0.19 11.61 -28.33
N ARG A 169 -1.23 10.78 -28.60
CA ARG A 169 -1.52 10.20 -29.90
C ARG A 169 -0.34 9.42 -30.49
N LEU A 170 0.38 8.73 -29.63
CA LEU A 170 1.48 7.82 -29.95
C LEU A 170 1.03 6.37 -29.79
N ILE A 171 1.32 5.53 -30.76
CA ILE A 171 0.87 4.13 -30.78
C ILE A 171 1.94 3.27 -30.11
N PRO A 172 1.61 2.59 -28.96
CA PRO A 172 2.51 1.63 -28.35
C PRO A 172 2.98 0.57 -29.34
N GLU A 173 4.23 0.16 -29.25
CA GLU A 173 4.97 -0.83 -30.07
C GLU A 173 5.15 -0.42 -31.55
N LYS A 174 4.43 0.57 -32.03
CA LYS A 174 4.62 1.14 -33.38
C LYS A 174 5.47 2.41 -33.34
N ASP A 175 5.04 3.40 -32.55
CA ASP A 175 5.75 4.68 -32.40
C ASP A 175 6.78 4.65 -31.27
N VAL A 176 6.49 3.92 -30.21
CA VAL A 176 7.30 3.85 -28.98
C VAL A 176 7.35 2.41 -28.48
N ARG A 177 8.54 1.86 -28.32
CA ARG A 177 8.73 0.51 -27.76
C ARG A 177 8.52 0.54 -26.23
N ILE A 178 7.93 -0.50 -25.68
CA ILE A 178 7.77 -0.66 -24.23
C ILE A 178 8.56 -1.90 -23.79
N LEU A 179 9.44 -1.75 -22.79
CA LEU A 179 10.31 -2.82 -22.30
C LEU A 179 10.01 -3.13 -20.84
N GLU A 180 10.00 -4.42 -20.48
CA GLU A 180 9.92 -4.86 -19.09
C GLU A 180 11.31 -4.83 -18.46
N ILE A 181 11.49 -3.99 -17.40
CA ILE A 181 12.80 -3.83 -16.73
C ILE A 181 12.73 -4.10 -15.22
N GLY A 182 11.54 -4.24 -14.63
CA GLY A 182 11.41 -4.58 -13.22
C GLY A 182 11.16 -3.39 -12.30
N THR A 183 11.91 -3.29 -11.19
CA THR A 183 11.67 -2.30 -10.13
C THR A 183 11.94 -0.85 -10.58
N GLN A 184 11.52 0.13 -9.77
CA GLN A 184 11.83 1.54 -10.07
C GLN A 184 13.34 1.82 -10.06
N PRO A 185 14.15 1.29 -9.10
CA PRO A 185 15.60 1.39 -9.17
C PRO A 185 16.19 0.83 -10.47
N ASP A 186 15.69 -0.33 -10.96
CA ASP A 186 16.19 -0.95 -12.19
C ASP A 186 15.88 -0.09 -13.42
N ARG A 187 14.64 0.45 -13.49
CA ARG A 187 14.22 1.35 -14.56
C ARG A 187 15.03 2.67 -14.53
N PHE A 188 15.29 3.22 -13.35
CA PHE A 188 16.12 4.40 -13.18
C PHE A 188 17.55 4.13 -13.67
N ALA A 189 18.13 2.98 -13.32
CA ALA A 189 19.45 2.57 -13.81
C ALA A 189 19.48 2.39 -15.33
N ALA A 190 18.41 1.87 -15.93
CA ALA A 190 18.30 1.74 -17.39
C ALA A 190 18.21 3.10 -18.10
N LEU A 191 17.49 4.07 -17.51
CA LEU A 191 17.43 5.45 -18.00
C LEU A 191 18.81 6.12 -17.93
N THR A 192 19.50 6.03 -16.79
CA THR A 192 20.82 6.66 -16.61
C THR A 192 21.89 6.06 -17.52
N LYS A 193 21.77 4.78 -17.89
CA LYS A 193 22.64 4.11 -18.87
C LYS A 193 22.25 4.37 -20.33
N GLY A 194 21.14 5.08 -20.58
CA GLY A 194 20.63 5.29 -21.93
C GLY A 194 20.03 4.06 -22.61
N THR A 195 19.83 2.95 -21.87
CA THR A 195 19.21 1.73 -22.40
C THR A 195 17.76 1.98 -22.82
N VAL A 196 17.07 2.87 -22.11
CA VAL A 196 15.74 3.41 -22.44
C VAL A 196 15.77 4.92 -22.35
N GLN A 197 14.87 5.59 -23.05
CA GLN A 197 14.80 7.04 -23.09
C GLN A 197 13.68 7.62 -22.22
N GLY A 198 12.93 6.76 -21.53
CA GLY A 198 11.95 7.23 -20.55
C GLY A 198 11.42 6.12 -19.67
N VAL A 199 11.06 6.50 -18.44
CA VAL A 199 10.61 5.61 -17.39
C VAL A 199 9.57 6.29 -16.51
N LEU A 200 8.70 5.49 -15.87
CA LEU A 200 7.82 5.98 -14.82
C LEU A 200 8.52 5.80 -13.47
N LEU A 201 8.70 6.91 -12.78
CA LEU A 201 9.33 6.96 -11.46
C LEU A 201 8.47 7.73 -10.45
N GLU A 202 8.74 7.43 -9.18
CA GLU A 202 8.25 8.11 -7.99
C GLU A 202 9.46 8.45 -7.10
N PRO A 203 9.33 9.30 -6.08
CA PRO A 203 10.42 9.51 -5.12
C PRO A 203 10.83 8.19 -4.44
N PRO A 204 12.12 7.95 -4.21
CA PRO A 204 13.25 8.87 -4.36
C PRO A 204 13.81 9.00 -5.79
N GLN A 205 13.60 8.00 -6.68
CA GLN A 205 14.26 7.95 -7.99
C GLN A 205 13.86 9.12 -8.90
N SER A 206 12.61 9.58 -8.82
CA SER A 206 12.18 10.75 -9.63
C SER A 206 12.91 12.03 -9.24
N LEU A 207 13.23 12.23 -7.95
CA LEU A 207 14.02 13.36 -7.48
C LEU A 207 15.49 13.27 -7.92
N GLU A 208 16.05 12.06 -7.83
CA GLU A 208 17.43 11.81 -8.28
C GLU A 208 17.58 12.04 -9.78
N ALA A 209 16.63 11.56 -10.57
CA ALA A 209 16.59 11.76 -12.01
C ALA A 209 16.54 13.26 -12.36
N LYS A 210 15.67 14.03 -11.69
CA LYS A 210 15.62 15.49 -11.88
C LYS A 210 16.93 16.18 -11.54
N LYS A 211 17.62 15.78 -10.47
CA LYS A 211 18.94 16.31 -10.10
C LYS A 211 20.02 15.99 -11.13
N LEU A 212 19.90 14.88 -11.86
CA LEU A 212 20.77 14.50 -12.97
C LEU A 212 20.41 15.18 -14.29
N GLY A 213 19.40 16.05 -14.31
CA GLY A 213 18.99 16.81 -15.50
C GLY A 213 18.01 16.10 -16.42
N PHE A 214 17.46 14.94 -16.04
CA PHE A 214 16.37 14.29 -16.78
C PHE A 214 15.10 15.13 -16.72
N HIS A 215 14.33 15.08 -17.79
CA HIS A 215 13.13 15.91 -17.96
C HIS A 215 11.87 15.17 -17.49
N VAL A 216 10.97 15.90 -16.80
CA VAL A 216 9.62 15.41 -16.44
C VAL A 216 8.66 15.73 -17.57
N LEU A 217 8.39 14.76 -18.43
CA LEU A 217 7.51 14.96 -19.59
C LEU A 217 6.02 14.90 -19.20
N ALA A 218 5.66 14.11 -18.18
CA ALA A 218 4.30 14.06 -17.63
C ALA A 218 4.33 13.78 -16.12
N ASN A 219 3.36 14.34 -15.38
CA ASN A 219 3.12 14.08 -13.97
C ASN A 219 1.66 13.63 -13.79
N LEU A 220 1.46 12.33 -13.55
CA LEU A 220 0.13 11.74 -13.49
C LEU A 220 -0.65 12.17 -12.23
N LYS A 221 0.06 12.49 -11.14
CA LYS A 221 -0.56 13.05 -9.93
C LYS A 221 -1.34 14.33 -10.24
N MET A 222 -0.84 15.15 -11.18
CA MET A 222 -1.46 16.42 -11.56
C MET A 222 -2.72 16.24 -12.43
N LEU A 223 -2.96 15.05 -12.99
CA LEU A 223 -4.12 14.79 -13.84
C LEU A 223 -5.40 14.53 -13.04
N GLY A 224 -5.30 14.36 -11.70
CA GLY A 224 -6.45 14.08 -10.83
C GLY A 224 -7.24 12.82 -11.23
N LEU A 225 -6.59 11.89 -11.94
CA LEU A 225 -7.23 10.67 -12.41
C LEU A 225 -7.51 9.75 -11.21
N GLU A 226 -8.77 9.43 -10.99
CA GLU A 226 -9.14 8.42 -10.03
C GLU A 226 -8.80 7.03 -10.57
N TYR A 227 -7.94 6.32 -9.84
CA TYR A 227 -7.33 5.08 -10.27
C TYR A 227 -6.93 4.25 -9.03
N GLN A 228 -7.28 2.97 -8.95
CA GLN A 228 -6.83 2.11 -7.86
C GLN A 228 -5.36 1.74 -8.01
N HIS A 229 -4.49 2.70 -7.69
CA HIS A 229 -3.05 2.58 -7.91
C HIS A 229 -2.40 1.56 -6.98
N THR A 230 -2.81 1.54 -5.71
CA THR A 230 -2.30 0.58 -4.72
C THR A 230 -3.40 0.19 -3.74
N GLY A 231 -3.48 -1.10 -3.43
CA GLY A 231 -4.37 -1.63 -2.42
C GLY A 231 -3.92 -3.01 -1.94
N LEU A 232 -4.57 -3.53 -0.92
CA LEU A 232 -4.35 -4.87 -0.41
C LEU A 232 -5.38 -5.82 -1.03
N ALA A 233 -4.91 -6.94 -1.58
CA ALA A 233 -5.73 -7.94 -2.24
C ALA A 233 -5.49 -9.34 -1.66
N THR A 234 -6.48 -10.21 -1.84
CA THR A 234 -6.45 -11.64 -1.51
C THR A 234 -7.39 -12.41 -2.45
N THR A 235 -7.61 -13.71 -2.22
CA THR A 235 -8.58 -14.53 -2.98
C THR A 235 -9.90 -14.67 -2.22
N ARG A 236 -11.03 -14.83 -2.93
CA ARG A 236 -12.32 -15.13 -2.28
C ARG A 236 -12.28 -16.44 -1.51
N ALA A 237 -11.59 -17.45 -2.05
CA ALA A 237 -11.42 -18.73 -1.37
C ALA A 237 -10.78 -18.55 0.03
N LEU A 238 -9.77 -17.69 0.17
CA LEU A 238 -9.17 -17.38 1.48
C LEU A 238 -10.15 -16.61 2.38
N ILE A 239 -10.91 -15.69 1.82
CA ILE A 239 -11.93 -14.92 2.56
C ILE A 239 -13.01 -15.86 3.14
N GLU A 240 -13.46 -16.82 2.36
CA GLU A 240 -14.50 -17.76 2.78
C GLU A 240 -14.00 -18.79 3.81
N SER A 241 -12.77 -19.28 3.60
CA SER A 241 -12.20 -20.29 4.50
C SER A 241 -11.63 -19.72 5.81
N GLN A 242 -11.19 -18.45 5.81
CA GLN A 242 -10.50 -17.84 6.96
C GLN A 242 -10.91 -16.39 7.20
N PRO A 243 -12.19 -16.08 7.49
CA PRO A 243 -12.67 -14.72 7.67
C PRO A 243 -11.98 -13.98 8.84
N ASP A 244 -11.64 -14.68 9.92
CA ASP A 244 -10.92 -14.12 11.06
C ASP A 244 -9.50 -13.67 10.69
N LEU A 245 -8.83 -14.40 9.80
CA LEU A 245 -7.52 -14.00 9.28
C LEU A 245 -7.62 -12.67 8.53
N ILE A 246 -8.63 -12.53 7.66
CA ILE A 246 -8.87 -11.30 6.91
C ILE A 246 -9.11 -10.12 7.85
N SER A 247 -9.99 -10.31 8.86
CA SER A 247 -10.29 -9.28 9.86
C SER A 247 -9.03 -8.86 10.63
N ASN A 248 -8.22 -9.81 11.09
CA ASN A 248 -7.00 -9.54 11.84
C ASN A 248 -5.92 -8.85 10.99
N VAL A 249 -5.77 -9.24 9.72
CA VAL A 249 -4.87 -8.57 8.78
C VAL A 249 -5.31 -7.13 8.57
N LEU A 250 -6.60 -6.87 8.35
CA LEU A 250 -7.11 -5.51 8.14
C LEU A 250 -7.02 -4.64 9.41
N LYS A 251 -7.28 -5.20 10.62
CA LYS A 251 -7.06 -4.48 11.88
C LYS A 251 -5.60 -4.02 12.01
N ALA A 252 -4.66 -4.95 11.81
CA ALA A 252 -3.22 -4.64 11.84
C ALA A 252 -2.87 -3.57 10.81
N TYR A 253 -3.41 -3.69 9.62
CA TYR A 253 -3.11 -2.79 8.50
C TYR A 253 -3.63 -1.37 8.74
N VAL A 254 -4.85 -1.23 9.26
CA VAL A 254 -5.44 0.08 9.64
C VAL A 254 -4.64 0.75 10.75
N GLU A 255 -4.18 0.00 11.77
CA GLU A 255 -3.26 0.55 12.78
C GLU A 255 -1.92 0.98 12.19
N GLY A 256 -1.40 0.23 11.22
CA GLY A 256 -0.19 0.60 10.48
C GLY A 256 -0.37 1.90 9.68
N ILE A 257 -1.53 2.09 9.04
CA ILE A 257 -1.88 3.34 8.36
C ILE A 257 -1.96 4.49 9.37
N HIS A 258 -2.65 4.30 10.49
CA HIS A 258 -2.71 5.30 11.55
C HIS A 258 -1.32 5.69 12.03
N TYR A 259 -0.47 4.71 12.34
CA TYR A 259 0.91 4.94 12.75
C TYR A 259 1.71 5.70 11.69
N TYR A 260 1.58 5.34 10.42
CA TYR A 260 2.23 6.05 9.31
C TYR A 260 1.88 7.54 9.31
N LYS A 261 0.61 7.85 9.55
CA LYS A 261 0.10 9.25 9.51
C LYS A 261 0.49 10.07 10.74
N THR A 262 0.73 9.43 11.89
CA THR A 262 0.91 10.12 13.18
C THR A 262 2.36 10.08 13.70
N GLU A 263 3.13 9.05 13.39
CA GLU A 263 4.46 8.82 13.95
C GLU A 263 5.56 9.08 12.91
N ARG A 264 5.77 10.37 12.58
CA ARG A 264 6.66 10.82 11.49
C ARG A 264 8.08 10.29 11.57
N LYS A 265 8.74 10.46 12.73
CA LYS A 265 10.17 10.10 12.89
C LYS A 265 10.43 8.62 12.59
N GLN A 266 9.62 7.75 13.16
CA GLN A 266 9.74 6.31 12.99
C GLN A 266 9.34 5.86 11.58
N SER A 267 8.32 6.49 11.01
CA SER A 267 7.89 6.22 9.63
C SER A 267 8.98 6.57 8.62
N LEU A 268 9.65 7.71 8.79
CA LEU A 268 10.80 8.09 7.95
C LEU A 268 11.96 7.09 8.07
N ALA A 269 12.25 6.57 9.26
CA ALA A 269 13.30 5.57 9.46
C ALA A 269 12.97 4.24 8.73
N ILE A 270 11.69 3.81 8.76
CA ILE A 270 11.24 2.61 8.05
C ILE A 270 11.31 2.85 6.53
N LEU A 271 10.84 3.98 6.03
CA LEU A 271 10.98 4.37 4.62
C LEU A 271 12.44 4.32 4.16
N ALA A 272 13.36 4.92 4.92
CA ALA A 272 14.79 4.92 4.62
C ALA A 272 15.36 3.51 4.50
N LYS A 273 14.95 2.59 5.40
CA LYS A 273 15.36 1.19 5.41
C LYS A 273 14.95 0.47 4.11
N TYR A 274 13.67 0.54 3.75
CA TYR A 274 13.13 -0.21 2.61
C TYR A 274 13.50 0.40 1.25
N LEU A 275 13.57 1.72 1.18
CA LEU A 275 13.97 2.45 -0.03
C LEU A 275 15.48 2.52 -0.19
N LYS A 276 16.26 2.09 0.82
CA LYS A 276 17.71 2.13 0.85
C LYS A 276 18.27 3.52 0.51
N THR A 277 17.67 4.56 1.07
CA THR A 277 18.06 5.96 0.84
C THR A 277 18.16 6.73 2.14
N SER A 278 19.13 7.64 2.22
CA SER A 278 19.25 8.65 3.28
C SER A 278 18.83 10.05 2.81
N ASN A 279 18.30 10.18 1.59
CA ASN A 279 17.87 11.46 1.04
C ASN A 279 16.66 12.00 1.83
N ALA A 280 16.90 12.94 2.74
CA ALA A 280 15.88 13.50 3.62
C ALA A 280 14.75 14.21 2.86
N GLU A 281 15.06 14.86 1.73
CA GLU A 281 14.08 15.54 0.88
C GLU A 281 13.09 14.52 0.31
N ALA A 282 13.61 13.42 -0.28
CA ALA A 282 12.79 12.37 -0.85
C ALA A 282 11.93 11.65 0.21
N LEU A 283 12.51 11.34 1.36
CA LEU A 283 11.81 10.73 2.48
C LEU A 283 10.67 11.63 2.99
N ASN A 284 10.91 12.93 3.08
CA ASN A 284 9.91 13.90 3.49
C ASN A 284 8.80 14.04 2.45
N GLU A 285 9.13 14.14 1.16
CA GLU A 285 8.14 14.18 0.07
C GLU A 285 7.24 12.93 0.11
N ILE A 286 7.82 11.73 0.26
CA ILE A 286 7.05 10.49 0.37
C ILE A 286 6.13 10.51 1.59
N TYR A 287 6.64 10.96 2.74
CA TYR A 287 5.86 10.98 3.97
C TYR A 287 4.70 11.97 3.90
N GLU A 288 4.94 13.20 3.46
CA GLU A 288 3.93 14.26 3.42
C GLU A 288 2.97 14.08 2.24
N ASP A 289 3.49 13.86 1.03
CA ASP A 289 2.70 13.85 -0.19
C ASP A 289 1.97 12.54 -0.43
N VAL A 290 2.55 11.40 -0.01
CA VAL A 290 1.93 10.10 -0.16
C VAL A 290 1.28 9.68 1.15
N GLY A 291 2.06 9.53 2.22
CA GLY A 291 1.59 8.98 3.49
C GLY A 291 0.49 9.80 4.13
N ARG A 292 0.72 11.10 4.30
CA ARG A 292 -0.24 11.97 4.97
C ARG A 292 -1.36 12.46 4.07
N ALA A 293 -1.04 12.84 2.82
CA ALA A 293 -2.03 13.44 1.94
C ALA A 293 -2.88 12.42 1.17
N LEU A 294 -2.27 11.36 0.62
CA LEU A 294 -2.97 10.45 -0.30
C LEU A 294 -3.45 9.15 0.34
N VAL A 295 -2.72 8.59 1.31
CA VAL A 295 -3.19 7.37 2.00
C VAL A 295 -4.42 7.71 2.83
N PRO A 296 -5.59 7.10 2.58
CA PRO A 296 -6.81 7.43 3.30
C PRO A 296 -6.78 6.88 4.74
N THR A 297 -7.45 7.56 5.66
CA THR A 297 -7.65 7.06 7.04
C THR A 297 -8.55 5.83 7.07
N LYS A 298 -9.54 5.79 6.19
CA LYS A 298 -10.46 4.67 5.96
C LYS A 298 -10.12 4.08 4.59
N PRO A 299 -9.38 2.98 4.53
CA PRO A 299 -8.77 2.51 3.29
C PRO A 299 -9.77 1.73 2.41
N TYR A 300 -10.81 2.40 1.92
CA TYR A 300 -11.73 1.82 0.94
C TYR A 300 -11.12 1.79 -0.46
N PRO A 301 -11.21 0.65 -1.18
CA PRO A 301 -10.94 0.63 -2.61
C PRO A 301 -11.87 1.57 -3.38
N THR A 302 -11.34 2.25 -4.40
CA THR A 302 -12.15 3.13 -5.25
C THR A 302 -12.81 2.37 -6.38
N LEU A 303 -14.14 2.23 -6.32
CA LEU A 303 -14.92 1.60 -7.40
C LEU A 303 -14.82 2.41 -8.70
N LYS A 304 -14.83 3.74 -8.60
CA LYS A 304 -14.67 4.62 -9.77
C LYS A 304 -13.31 4.45 -10.41
N GLY A 305 -12.23 4.41 -9.59
CA GLY A 305 -10.89 4.16 -10.09
C GLY A 305 -10.73 2.79 -10.75
N ILE A 306 -11.37 1.74 -10.21
CA ILE A 306 -11.42 0.41 -10.84
C ILE A 306 -12.21 0.47 -12.15
N GLY A 307 -13.33 1.23 -12.20
CA GLY A 307 -14.10 1.45 -13.42
C GLY A 307 -13.28 2.13 -14.52
N THR A 308 -12.49 3.16 -14.16
CA THR A 308 -11.54 3.80 -15.09
C THR A 308 -10.57 2.78 -15.69
N MET A 309 -10.01 1.92 -14.83
CA MET A 309 -9.07 0.87 -15.26
C MET A 309 -9.73 -0.14 -16.20
N LEU A 310 -10.96 -0.58 -15.89
CA LEU A 310 -11.70 -1.51 -16.74
C LEU A 310 -11.96 -0.92 -18.14
N GLN A 311 -12.29 0.38 -18.23
CA GLN A 311 -12.48 1.06 -19.51
C GLN A 311 -11.19 1.10 -20.33
N GLU A 312 -10.07 1.40 -19.70
CA GLU A 312 -8.75 1.42 -20.39
C GLU A 312 -8.35 0.02 -20.87
N ILE A 313 -8.48 -1.00 -19.99
CA ILE A 313 -8.16 -2.39 -20.31
C ILE A 313 -9.05 -2.91 -21.46
N ALA A 314 -10.29 -2.50 -21.50
CA ALA A 314 -11.24 -2.88 -22.55
C ALA A 314 -10.81 -2.46 -23.97
N GLY A 315 -9.91 -1.50 -24.09
CA GLY A 315 -9.27 -1.12 -25.36
C GLY A 315 -8.38 -2.24 -25.92
N THR A 316 -7.80 -3.08 -25.06
CA THR A 316 -6.92 -4.19 -25.45
C THR A 316 -7.53 -5.57 -25.17
N ILE A 317 -8.36 -5.68 -24.14
CA ILE A 317 -9.06 -6.90 -23.73
C ILE A 317 -10.57 -6.61 -23.65
N PRO A 318 -11.34 -6.83 -24.71
CA PRO A 318 -12.77 -6.44 -24.78
C PRO A 318 -13.63 -7.02 -23.65
N ASP A 319 -13.29 -8.19 -23.11
CA ASP A 319 -14.02 -8.85 -22.03
C ASP A 319 -14.02 -8.04 -20.71
N ALA A 320 -13.08 -7.08 -20.54
CA ALA A 320 -13.09 -6.18 -19.41
C ALA A 320 -14.37 -5.31 -19.31
N ARG A 321 -15.07 -5.06 -20.45
CA ARG A 321 -16.38 -4.37 -20.46
C ARG A 321 -17.49 -5.12 -19.75
N LYS A 322 -17.36 -6.44 -19.60
CA LYS A 322 -18.34 -7.30 -18.94
C LYS A 322 -18.18 -7.34 -17.43
N VAL A 323 -17.03 -6.86 -16.92
CA VAL A 323 -16.70 -6.89 -15.50
C VAL A 323 -17.16 -5.61 -14.83
N ARG A 324 -17.88 -5.74 -13.71
CA ARG A 324 -18.26 -4.59 -12.88
C ARG A 324 -17.24 -4.38 -11.76
N PRO A 325 -16.93 -3.12 -11.37
CA PRO A 325 -15.97 -2.82 -10.31
C PRO A 325 -16.24 -3.56 -9.00
N GLU A 326 -17.51 -3.74 -8.64
CA GLU A 326 -17.94 -4.42 -7.41
C GLU A 326 -17.52 -5.90 -7.36
N GLN A 327 -17.32 -6.52 -8.52
CA GLN A 327 -16.86 -7.90 -8.61
C GLN A 327 -15.36 -8.05 -8.29
N LEU A 328 -14.62 -6.95 -8.21
CA LEU A 328 -13.17 -6.92 -8.00
C LEU A 328 -12.78 -6.47 -6.58
N VAL A 329 -13.75 -6.27 -5.72
CA VAL A 329 -13.56 -5.86 -4.33
C VAL A 329 -14.37 -6.71 -3.36
N ASP A 330 -13.89 -6.81 -2.12
CA ASP A 330 -14.69 -7.27 -0.99
C ASP A 330 -14.58 -6.23 0.14
N LEU A 331 -15.67 -5.50 0.35
CA LEU A 331 -15.72 -4.38 1.29
C LEU A 331 -16.29 -4.77 2.67
N ARG A 332 -16.67 -6.04 2.88
CA ARG A 332 -17.36 -6.46 4.12
C ARG A 332 -16.54 -6.12 5.36
N PHE A 333 -15.29 -6.53 5.39
CA PHE A 333 -14.43 -6.38 6.56
C PHE A 333 -14.04 -4.93 6.84
N ILE A 334 -13.74 -4.14 5.80
CA ILE A 334 -13.41 -2.72 6.02
C ILE A 334 -14.64 -1.92 6.45
N LYS A 335 -15.83 -2.26 5.95
CA LYS A 335 -17.10 -1.67 6.40
C LYS A 335 -17.40 -2.03 7.85
N GLU A 336 -17.15 -3.27 8.26
CA GLU A 336 -17.32 -3.70 9.65
C GLU A 336 -16.37 -2.96 10.58
N LEU A 337 -15.09 -2.81 10.24
CA LEU A 337 -14.12 -2.04 11.02
C LEU A 337 -14.52 -0.56 11.13
N ASP A 338 -15.04 0.01 10.05
CA ASP A 338 -15.52 1.39 10.05
C ASP A 338 -16.79 1.53 10.92
N ALA A 339 -17.79 0.69 10.70
CA ALA A 339 -19.06 0.73 11.43
C ALA A 339 -18.90 0.45 12.93
N SER A 340 -17.93 -0.37 13.34
CA SER A 340 -17.61 -0.62 14.75
C SER A 340 -16.97 0.58 15.44
N GLY A 341 -16.59 1.62 14.70
CA GLY A 341 -15.84 2.77 15.20
C GLY A 341 -14.37 2.47 15.48
N PHE A 342 -13.85 1.28 15.14
CA PHE A 342 -12.46 0.90 15.37
C PHE A 342 -11.49 1.90 14.75
N ILE A 343 -11.72 2.27 13.48
CA ILE A 343 -10.86 3.22 12.77
C ILE A 343 -10.88 4.58 13.44
N ASP A 344 -12.09 5.11 13.74
CA ASP A 344 -12.26 6.43 14.33
C ASP A 344 -11.63 6.52 15.74
N GLN A 345 -11.67 5.43 16.52
CA GLN A 345 -11.05 5.37 17.85
C GLN A 345 -9.53 5.55 17.82
N LEU A 346 -8.84 5.05 16.77
CA LEU A 346 -7.40 5.24 16.61
C LEU A 346 -7.02 6.73 16.50
N TYR A 347 -7.88 7.55 15.89
CA TYR A 347 -7.62 8.97 15.68
C TYR A 347 -8.15 9.87 16.82
N LYS A 348 -9.02 9.34 17.70
CA LYS A 348 -9.56 10.09 18.86
C LYS A 348 -8.54 10.27 19.99
N ALA A 349 -7.51 9.44 20.06
CA ALA A 349 -6.58 9.37 21.20
C ALA A 349 -5.54 10.51 21.28
N LYS A 350 -5.47 11.41 20.29
CA LYS A 350 -4.67 12.66 20.38
C LYS A 350 -5.62 13.83 20.10
N PRO A 351 -5.67 14.84 20.99
CA PRO A 351 -6.37 16.07 20.63
C PRO A 351 -5.65 16.63 19.40
N VAL A 352 -6.38 16.66 18.28
CA VAL A 352 -5.99 17.53 17.17
C VAL A 352 -5.91 18.91 17.79
N VAL A 353 -4.74 19.53 17.81
CA VAL A 353 -4.63 20.96 18.03
C VAL A 353 -5.37 21.57 16.86
N ILE A 354 -6.65 21.80 17.05
CA ILE A 354 -7.46 22.60 16.14
C ILE A 354 -6.81 23.97 16.22
N ALA A 355 -6.13 24.37 15.15
CA ALA A 355 -5.69 25.75 15.02
C ALA A 355 -6.92 26.60 15.32
N GLU A 356 -6.79 27.53 16.28
CA GLU A 356 -7.88 28.37 16.70
C GLU A 356 -8.64 28.91 15.50
N LYS A 357 -9.96 28.75 15.56
CA LYS A 357 -10.90 29.27 14.56
C LYS A 357 -10.59 30.74 14.35
N PRO A 358 -10.32 31.25 13.15
CA PRO A 358 -10.13 32.68 12.97
C PRO A 358 -11.38 33.40 13.48
N GLN A 359 -11.18 34.29 14.41
CA GLN A 359 -12.28 35.00 15.11
C GLN A 359 -13.05 35.98 14.22
N ARG A 360 -12.70 36.10 12.93
CA ARG A 360 -13.37 37.00 11.97
C ARG A 360 -13.42 36.39 10.59
N LEU A 361 -14.59 36.53 9.97
CA LEU A 361 -14.78 36.37 8.54
C LEU A 361 -13.80 37.29 7.81
N PRO A 362 -13.08 36.85 6.75
CA PRO A 362 -12.14 37.70 6.05
C PRO A 362 -12.88 38.83 5.32
N ASP A 363 -12.54 40.06 5.67
CA ASP A 363 -13.08 41.27 5.01
C ASP A 363 -12.41 41.53 3.66
N GLN A 364 -11.26 40.88 3.42
CA GLN A 364 -10.49 40.91 2.19
C GLN A 364 -10.03 39.50 1.80
N PRO A 365 -9.71 39.23 0.51
CA PRO A 365 -9.15 37.95 0.10
C PRO A 365 -7.87 37.62 0.88
N VAL A 366 -7.78 36.39 1.42
CA VAL A 366 -6.63 35.91 2.20
C VAL A 366 -5.91 34.84 1.41
N SER A 367 -4.58 34.95 1.31
CA SER A 367 -3.73 33.85 0.84
C SER A 367 -3.60 32.81 1.94
N TYR A 368 -3.98 31.57 1.67
CA TYR A 368 -3.94 30.47 2.60
C TYR A 368 -3.07 29.34 2.06
N VAL A 369 -2.18 28.82 2.91
CA VAL A 369 -1.41 27.62 2.60
C VAL A 369 -2.13 26.40 3.18
N VAL A 370 -2.57 25.50 2.32
CA VAL A 370 -3.31 24.29 2.66
C VAL A 370 -2.50 23.43 3.64
N LYS A 371 -3.13 23.06 4.74
CA LYS A 371 -2.55 22.21 5.78
C LYS A 371 -3.07 20.78 5.69
N ALA A 372 -2.41 19.86 6.39
CA ALA A 372 -2.85 18.47 6.46
C ALA A 372 -4.25 18.37 7.07
N GLY A 373 -5.14 17.65 6.38
CA GLY A 373 -6.54 17.47 6.79
C GLY A 373 -7.50 18.55 6.26
N ASP A 374 -7.00 19.59 5.58
CA ASP A 374 -7.86 20.57 4.94
C ASP A 374 -8.61 19.98 3.75
N THR A 375 -9.86 20.35 3.63
CA THR A 375 -10.67 20.22 2.42
C THR A 375 -11.30 21.57 2.12
N LEU A 376 -11.74 21.81 0.90
CA LEU A 376 -12.44 23.06 0.59
C LEU A 376 -13.67 23.27 1.47
N SER A 377 -14.36 22.19 1.82
CA SER A 377 -15.52 22.24 2.71
C SER A 377 -15.11 22.62 4.15
N HIS A 378 -14.02 22.06 4.67
CA HIS A 378 -13.51 22.45 6.00
C HIS A 378 -13.04 23.90 6.03
N LEU A 379 -12.33 24.33 4.98
CA LEU A 379 -11.90 25.73 4.86
C LEU A 379 -13.11 26.68 4.76
N ALA A 380 -14.14 26.31 4.01
CA ALA A 380 -15.36 27.09 3.91
C ALA A 380 -16.13 27.17 5.24
N GLU A 381 -16.19 26.06 5.98
CA GLU A 381 -16.72 26.06 7.33
C GLU A 381 -15.92 26.97 8.26
N TRP A 382 -14.61 26.92 8.15
CA TRP A 382 -13.69 27.71 8.98
C TRP A 382 -13.75 29.20 8.68
N PHE A 383 -13.68 29.58 7.37
CA PHE A 383 -13.63 30.99 6.96
C PHE A 383 -15.00 31.64 6.80
N TYR A 384 -16.04 30.87 6.48
CA TYR A 384 -17.38 31.40 6.14
C TYR A 384 -18.50 30.90 7.08
N GLY A 385 -18.15 30.01 8.04
CA GLY A 385 -19.13 29.41 8.95
C GLY A 385 -20.11 28.43 8.28
N SER A 386 -19.80 27.98 7.06
CA SER A 386 -20.62 27.01 6.35
C SER A 386 -19.82 26.22 5.32
N ALA A 387 -19.77 24.89 5.51
CA ALA A 387 -19.13 23.97 4.58
C ALA A 387 -19.69 24.06 3.16
N LEU A 388 -20.97 24.42 3.00
CA LEU A 388 -21.64 24.55 1.72
C LEU A 388 -21.08 25.69 0.84
N LYS A 389 -20.32 26.62 1.43
CA LYS A 389 -19.69 27.72 0.71
C LYS A 389 -18.35 27.36 0.05
N TRP A 390 -17.95 26.08 0.04
CA TRP A 390 -16.69 25.60 -0.54
C TRP A 390 -16.50 26.02 -2.01
N GLY A 391 -17.60 26.11 -2.77
CA GLY A 391 -17.59 26.53 -4.17
C GLY A 391 -16.98 27.90 -4.39
N ARG A 392 -17.10 28.84 -3.41
CA ARG A 392 -16.49 30.19 -3.52
C ARG A 392 -14.96 30.11 -3.52
N ILE A 393 -14.39 29.25 -2.67
CA ILE A 393 -12.94 29.04 -2.62
C ILE A 393 -12.49 28.37 -3.93
N TYR A 394 -13.23 27.38 -4.42
CA TYR A 394 -12.93 26.69 -5.67
C TYR A 394 -12.93 27.64 -6.87
N GLU A 395 -13.98 28.47 -7.01
CA GLU A 395 -14.09 29.42 -8.12
C GLU A 395 -12.92 30.42 -8.16
N ALA A 396 -12.50 30.93 -7.01
CA ALA A 396 -11.37 31.84 -6.90
C ALA A 396 -10.02 31.17 -7.26
N ASN A 397 -9.98 29.85 -7.27
CA ASN A 397 -8.75 29.07 -7.46
C ASN A 397 -8.81 28.10 -8.66
N ARG A 398 -9.76 28.23 -9.57
CA ARG A 398 -9.94 27.31 -10.72
C ARG A 398 -8.68 27.09 -11.58
N LYS A 399 -7.76 28.05 -11.57
CA LYS A 399 -6.48 27.95 -12.31
C LYS A 399 -5.47 27.03 -11.62
N VAL A 400 -5.60 26.82 -10.30
CA VAL A 400 -4.66 26.04 -9.48
C VAL A 400 -5.30 24.82 -8.82
N ILE A 401 -6.64 24.80 -8.70
CA ILE A 401 -7.43 23.66 -8.23
C ILE A 401 -8.19 23.08 -9.42
N ILE A 402 -7.68 21.98 -9.97
CA ILE A 402 -8.29 21.32 -11.13
C ILE A 402 -9.50 20.47 -10.69
N ASN A 403 -9.42 19.80 -9.54
CA ASN A 403 -10.49 19.01 -8.98
C ASN A 403 -10.83 19.53 -7.57
N PRO A 404 -12.09 19.98 -7.30
CA PRO A 404 -12.49 20.54 -6.02
C PRO A 404 -12.38 19.57 -4.84
N ASP A 405 -12.39 18.26 -5.10
CA ASP A 405 -12.25 17.24 -4.06
C ASP A 405 -10.81 17.06 -3.58
N TYR A 406 -9.83 17.71 -4.25
CA TYR A 406 -8.42 17.56 -3.96
C TYR A 406 -7.68 18.90 -3.90
N ILE A 407 -7.31 19.31 -2.68
CA ILE A 407 -6.32 20.37 -2.42
C ILE A 407 -5.12 19.75 -1.71
N TYR A 408 -3.92 20.27 -1.95
CA TYR A 408 -2.69 19.64 -1.51
C TYR A 408 -2.04 20.42 -0.37
N VAL A 409 -1.49 19.72 0.61
CA VAL A 409 -0.68 20.34 1.68
C VAL A 409 0.45 21.16 1.07
N GLY A 410 0.57 22.42 1.51
CA GLY A 410 1.51 23.37 0.94
C GLY A 410 1.00 24.11 -0.30
N GLN A 411 -0.16 23.74 -0.86
CA GLN A 411 -0.78 24.48 -1.96
C GLN A 411 -1.23 25.86 -1.48
N GLN A 412 -0.81 26.90 -2.19
CA GLN A 412 -1.26 28.25 -1.91
C GLN A 412 -2.55 28.53 -2.65
N ILE A 413 -3.59 28.87 -1.91
CA ILE A 413 -4.93 29.19 -2.45
C ILE A 413 -5.41 30.54 -1.93
N ILE A 414 -6.31 31.16 -2.67
CA ILE A 414 -6.97 32.39 -2.26
C ILE A 414 -8.32 32.04 -1.62
N VAL A 415 -8.52 32.48 -0.40
CA VAL A 415 -9.84 32.46 0.27
C VAL A 415 -10.48 33.83 0.04
N PRO A 416 -11.54 33.93 -0.78
CA PRO A 416 -12.23 35.20 -1.04
C PRO A 416 -12.80 35.82 0.23
N ALA A 417 -13.03 37.13 0.18
CA ALA A 417 -13.76 37.84 1.23
C ALA A 417 -15.14 37.22 1.48
N ALA A 418 -15.69 37.42 2.68
CA ALA A 418 -16.95 36.78 3.09
C ALA A 418 -18.22 37.38 2.45
N THR A 419 -18.13 38.53 1.84
CA THR A 419 -19.24 39.26 1.17
C THR A 419 -19.62 38.66 -0.18
#